data_c934336645b6e0e739ab22dab6a8b747
#
_entry.id   c934336645b6e0e739ab22dab6a8b747
#
_cell.length_a   1.000
_cell.length_b   1.000
_cell.length_c   1.000
_cell.angle_alpha   90.00
_cell.angle_beta   90.00
_cell.angle_gamma   90.00
#
_symmetry.space_group_name_H-M   'P 1'
#
loop_
_entity.id
_entity.type
_entity.pdbx_description
1 polymer ?
#
loop_
_entity_poly.entity_id
_entity_poly.type
_entity_poly.pdbx_seq_one_letter_code
_entity_poly.pdbx_strand_id
1 'polypeptide(L)'
;MPGLNFNDRVALITGASTGIGASTAVRMGECGVKVALNYFESQTEAKKVAESVEASGGVSLLIRADVRNAGQVSEMVVRTVKAFGKIDILVNNAGGMVKRVPVVEMDDATWDEVMNLNLRSVFYCSRAVVPHMIGRKYGRIINVSSVAAFMGGGRNAAVYAASKAGINGLTKGLAKELAPHGITVNSVAPGVIDTPFHARAETGSYDQFLPSIPMNRVGTADEVASLIAYLASDDSSYITGSVLHVNGGQYLG
;
A
#
# COMPACT_ATOMS: atom_id res chain seq x y z
N MET A 1 -0.57 8.96 -17.30
CA MET A 1 0.67 8.65 -18.04
C MET A 1 0.26 8.00 -19.36
N PRO A 2 0.42 8.64 -20.49
CA PRO A 2 0.23 7.95 -21.77
C PRO A 2 1.36 6.93 -21.89
N GLY A 3 1.03 5.65 -21.86
CA GLY A 3 1.99 4.56 -22.11
C GLY A 3 1.95 3.35 -21.17
N LEU A 4 1.42 3.45 -19.95
CA LEU A 4 1.29 2.25 -19.12
C LEU A 4 0.14 1.38 -19.64
N ASN A 5 0.42 0.12 -19.92
CA ASN A 5 -0.56 -0.82 -20.44
C ASN A 5 -1.23 -1.59 -19.29
N PHE A 6 -2.53 -1.39 -19.12
CA PHE A 6 -3.32 -2.08 -18.10
C PHE A 6 -4.48 -2.95 -18.64
N ASN A 7 -4.71 -2.99 -19.94
CA ASN A 7 -5.64 -3.87 -20.67
C ASN A 7 -6.68 -4.60 -19.77
N ASP A 8 -7.80 -3.94 -19.44
CA ASP A 8 -8.89 -4.49 -18.64
C ASP A 8 -8.44 -5.06 -17.25
N ARG A 9 -7.44 -4.47 -16.60
CA ARG A 9 -6.96 -4.92 -15.29
C ARG A 9 -7.91 -4.52 -14.16
N VAL A 10 -7.85 -5.31 -13.07
CA VAL A 10 -8.60 -5.08 -11.83
C VAL A 10 -7.62 -4.94 -10.68
N ALA A 11 -7.70 -3.85 -9.94
CA ALA A 11 -6.91 -3.59 -8.75
C ALA A 11 -7.77 -3.65 -7.48
N LEU A 12 -7.24 -4.28 -6.44
CA LEU A 12 -7.72 -4.19 -5.06
C LEU A 12 -6.70 -3.36 -4.27
N ILE A 13 -7.14 -2.22 -3.73
CA ILE A 13 -6.27 -1.29 -2.98
C ILE A 13 -6.78 -1.19 -1.55
N THR A 14 -5.95 -1.56 -0.58
CA THR A 14 -6.31 -1.46 0.85
C THR A 14 -5.98 -0.08 1.41
N GLY A 15 -6.85 0.43 2.31
CA GLY A 15 -6.69 1.78 2.87
C GLY A 15 -6.76 2.88 1.81
N ALA A 16 -7.68 2.74 0.85
CA ALA A 16 -7.78 3.61 -0.33
C ALA A 16 -8.57 4.91 -0.10
N SER A 17 -8.97 5.23 1.13
CA SER A 17 -9.78 6.41 1.42
C SER A 17 -9.00 7.73 1.48
N THR A 18 -7.69 7.68 1.75
CA THR A 18 -6.86 8.88 1.93
C THR A 18 -5.40 8.63 1.50
N GLY A 19 -4.63 9.71 1.36
CA GLY A 19 -3.17 9.66 1.17
C GLY A 19 -2.73 8.84 -0.05
N ILE A 20 -1.69 8.02 0.13
CA ILE A 20 -1.09 7.23 -0.95
C ILE A 20 -2.11 6.28 -1.60
N GLY A 21 -2.97 5.63 -0.79
CA GLY A 21 -3.97 4.71 -1.31
C GLY A 21 -5.01 5.40 -2.20
N ALA A 22 -5.48 6.58 -1.79
CA ALA A 22 -6.42 7.40 -2.57
C ALA A 22 -5.78 7.86 -3.89
N SER A 23 -4.56 8.43 -3.83
CA SER A 23 -3.85 8.87 -5.04
C SER A 23 -3.58 7.70 -5.99
N THR A 24 -3.20 6.53 -5.45
CA THR A 24 -3.02 5.31 -6.26
C THR A 24 -4.32 4.89 -6.95
N ALA A 25 -5.45 4.94 -6.24
CA ALA A 25 -6.75 4.56 -6.79
C ALA A 25 -7.17 5.47 -7.96
N VAL A 26 -7.05 6.78 -7.79
CA VAL A 26 -7.37 7.76 -8.85
C VAL A 26 -6.46 7.53 -10.06
N ARG A 27 -5.15 7.43 -9.85
CA ARG A 27 -4.17 7.20 -10.93
C ARG A 27 -4.41 5.91 -11.70
N MET A 28 -4.78 4.83 -11.02
CA MET A 28 -5.13 3.56 -11.69
C MET A 28 -6.43 3.71 -12.49
N GLY A 29 -7.42 4.42 -11.95
CA GLY A 29 -8.65 4.76 -12.68
C GLY A 29 -8.38 5.53 -13.97
N GLU A 30 -7.52 6.56 -13.93
CA GLU A 30 -7.07 7.33 -15.10
C GLU A 30 -6.41 6.46 -16.17
N CYS A 31 -5.82 5.34 -15.77
CA CYS A 31 -5.22 4.36 -16.67
C CYS A 31 -6.21 3.26 -17.14
N GLY A 32 -7.50 3.37 -16.82
CA GLY A 32 -8.55 2.42 -17.21
C GLY A 32 -8.61 1.13 -16.37
N VAL A 33 -7.93 1.09 -15.23
CA VAL A 33 -8.03 -0.03 -14.28
C VAL A 33 -9.35 0.05 -13.52
N LYS A 34 -10.06 -1.07 -13.39
CA LYS A 34 -11.20 -1.19 -12.47
C LYS A 34 -10.68 -1.30 -11.04
N VAL A 35 -11.15 -0.45 -10.13
CA VAL A 35 -10.56 -0.32 -8.79
C VAL A 35 -11.54 -0.70 -7.69
N ALA A 36 -11.21 -1.74 -6.93
CA ALA A 36 -11.85 -2.04 -5.66
C ALA A 36 -11.15 -1.25 -4.54
N LEU A 37 -11.88 -0.31 -3.95
CA LEU A 37 -11.44 0.64 -2.94
C LEU A 37 -11.80 0.12 -1.55
N ASN A 38 -10.82 -0.43 -0.83
CA ASN A 38 -11.05 -0.81 0.56
C ASN A 38 -10.86 0.38 1.48
N TYR A 39 -11.80 0.53 2.42
CA TYR A 39 -11.74 1.45 3.55
C TYR A 39 -12.26 0.78 4.82
N PHE A 40 -11.98 1.34 5.99
CA PHE A 40 -12.52 0.86 7.26
C PHE A 40 -13.39 1.90 7.95
N GLU A 41 -12.88 3.08 8.29
CA GLU A 41 -13.59 4.15 9.02
C GLU A 41 -14.00 5.32 8.14
N SER A 42 -13.14 5.76 7.23
CA SER A 42 -13.26 7.01 6.47
C SER A 42 -14.17 6.85 5.24
N GLN A 43 -15.46 6.58 5.47
CA GLN A 43 -16.42 6.32 4.38
C GLN A 43 -16.66 7.53 3.47
N THR A 44 -16.72 8.73 4.06
CA THR A 44 -16.94 9.98 3.29
C THR A 44 -15.79 10.24 2.33
N GLU A 45 -14.56 10.10 2.79
CA GLU A 45 -13.35 10.26 1.98
C GLU A 45 -13.28 9.17 0.91
N ALA A 46 -13.61 7.92 1.27
CA ALA A 46 -13.64 6.82 0.30
C ALA A 46 -14.64 7.07 -0.84
N LYS A 47 -15.81 7.67 -0.55
CA LYS A 47 -16.78 8.06 -1.57
C LYS A 47 -16.23 9.13 -2.51
N LYS A 48 -15.56 10.16 -1.98
CA LYS A 48 -14.90 11.19 -2.80
C LYS A 48 -13.84 10.61 -3.73
N VAL A 49 -13.07 9.63 -3.23
CA VAL A 49 -12.08 8.92 -4.07
C VAL A 49 -12.76 8.13 -5.18
N ALA A 50 -13.86 7.42 -4.87
CA ALA A 50 -14.63 6.70 -5.88
C ALA A 50 -15.18 7.64 -6.96
N GLU A 51 -15.76 8.78 -6.57
CA GLU A 51 -16.23 9.83 -7.48
C GLU A 51 -15.08 10.37 -8.37
N SER A 52 -13.88 10.55 -7.81
CA SER A 52 -12.71 10.99 -8.57
C SER A 52 -12.24 9.92 -9.59
N VAL A 53 -12.27 8.64 -9.23
CA VAL A 53 -11.99 7.53 -10.15
C VAL A 53 -13.00 7.51 -11.30
N GLU A 54 -14.29 7.69 -11.01
CA GLU A 54 -15.35 7.67 -12.01
C GLU A 54 -15.32 8.92 -12.92
N ALA A 55 -15.00 10.08 -12.36
CA ALA A 55 -14.83 11.33 -13.11
C ALA A 55 -13.64 11.25 -14.11
N SER A 56 -12.63 10.43 -13.83
CA SER A 56 -11.54 10.16 -14.77
C SER A 56 -11.85 9.08 -15.81
N GLY A 57 -13.09 8.56 -15.85
CA GLY A 57 -13.53 7.51 -16.77
C GLY A 57 -13.26 6.08 -16.28
N GLY A 58 -12.77 5.93 -15.05
CA GLY A 58 -12.55 4.63 -14.40
C GLY A 58 -13.82 4.02 -13.83
N VAL A 59 -13.70 2.80 -13.31
CA VAL A 59 -14.78 2.09 -12.62
C VAL A 59 -14.34 1.76 -11.20
N SER A 60 -15.18 2.11 -10.21
CA SER A 60 -14.87 1.89 -8.80
C SER A 60 -15.84 0.95 -8.11
N LEU A 61 -15.38 0.30 -7.04
CA LEU A 61 -16.19 -0.49 -6.11
C LEU A 61 -15.74 -0.20 -4.68
N LEU A 62 -16.61 0.38 -3.87
CA LEU A 62 -16.33 0.63 -2.46
C LEU A 62 -16.57 -0.63 -1.61
N ILE A 63 -15.56 -1.02 -0.80
CA ILE A 63 -15.68 -2.16 0.11
C ILE A 63 -15.19 -1.76 1.51
N ARG A 64 -16.11 -1.74 2.46
CA ARG A 64 -15.75 -1.61 3.87
C ARG A 64 -15.25 -2.94 4.40
N ALA A 65 -14.00 -2.99 4.90
CA ALA A 65 -13.45 -4.15 5.58
C ALA A 65 -12.27 -3.76 6.47
N ASP A 66 -12.17 -4.36 7.64
CA ASP A 66 -10.99 -4.29 8.50
C ASP A 66 -9.96 -5.32 8.02
N VAL A 67 -8.83 -4.84 7.51
CA VAL A 67 -7.75 -5.70 7.02
C VAL A 67 -7.05 -6.52 8.11
N ARG A 68 -7.29 -6.20 9.39
CA ARG A 68 -6.83 -6.99 10.55
C ARG A 68 -7.66 -8.26 10.75
N ASN A 69 -8.84 -8.34 10.13
CA ASN A 69 -9.75 -9.47 10.23
C ASN A 69 -9.73 -10.33 8.96
N ALA A 70 -9.20 -11.55 9.09
CA ALA A 70 -9.04 -12.47 7.95
C ALA A 70 -10.38 -12.83 7.26
N GLY A 71 -11.49 -12.90 8.00
CA GLY A 71 -12.82 -13.18 7.46
C GLY A 71 -13.33 -12.04 6.59
N GLN A 72 -13.19 -10.78 7.06
CA GLN A 72 -13.55 -9.59 6.28
C GLN A 72 -12.66 -9.43 5.05
N VAL A 73 -11.37 -9.76 5.14
CA VAL A 73 -10.46 -9.78 3.99
C VAL A 73 -10.91 -10.80 2.95
N SER A 74 -11.28 -12.01 3.36
CA SER A 74 -11.79 -13.04 2.45
C SER A 74 -13.09 -12.57 1.75
N GLU A 75 -14.01 -11.96 2.49
CA GLU A 75 -15.24 -11.41 1.93
C GLU A 75 -14.96 -10.27 0.95
N MET A 76 -14.03 -9.38 1.27
CA MET A 76 -13.59 -8.30 0.38
C MET A 76 -13.09 -8.83 -0.96
N VAL A 77 -12.28 -9.88 -0.95
CA VAL A 77 -11.77 -10.55 -2.16
C VAL A 77 -12.92 -11.17 -2.96
N VAL A 78 -13.83 -11.92 -2.31
CA VAL A 78 -15.01 -12.51 -2.95
C VAL A 78 -15.89 -11.45 -3.60
N ARG A 79 -16.15 -10.33 -2.92
CA ARG A 79 -16.93 -9.22 -3.47
C ARG A 79 -16.25 -8.58 -4.69
N THR A 80 -14.93 -8.41 -4.65
CA THR A 80 -14.17 -7.88 -5.78
C THR A 80 -14.26 -8.80 -6.99
N VAL A 81 -14.03 -10.11 -6.78
CA VAL A 81 -14.11 -11.12 -7.86
C VAL A 81 -15.54 -11.22 -8.41
N LYS A 82 -16.57 -11.15 -7.56
CA LYS A 82 -17.97 -11.16 -8.00
C LYS A 82 -18.31 -9.97 -8.88
N ALA A 83 -17.79 -8.78 -8.56
CA ALA A 83 -18.08 -7.54 -9.30
C ALA A 83 -17.28 -7.44 -10.60
N PHE A 84 -16.01 -7.81 -10.58
CA PHE A 84 -15.09 -7.55 -11.70
C PHE A 84 -14.54 -8.82 -12.38
N GLY A 85 -14.88 -10.00 -11.89
CA GLY A 85 -14.48 -11.30 -12.44
C GLY A 85 -13.09 -11.77 -12.08
N LYS A 86 -12.21 -10.86 -11.56
CA LYS A 86 -10.79 -11.14 -11.29
C LYS A 86 -10.17 -10.14 -10.34
N ILE A 87 -8.94 -10.42 -9.91
CA ILE A 87 -8.03 -9.46 -9.29
C ILE A 87 -6.65 -9.65 -9.93
N ASP A 88 -6.16 -8.65 -10.64
CA ASP A 88 -4.85 -8.67 -11.31
C ASP A 88 -3.77 -7.99 -10.47
N ILE A 89 -4.17 -6.99 -9.68
CA ILE A 89 -3.28 -6.11 -8.93
C ILE A 89 -3.78 -6.07 -7.47
N LEU A 90 -2.87 -6.27 -6.53
CA LEU A 90 -3.11 -6.03 -5.10
C LEU A 90 -2.14 -4.96 -4.62
N VAL A 91 -2.68 -3.87 -4.07
CA VAL A 91 -1.89 -2.86 -3.38
C VAL A 91 -2.18 -2.93 -1.88
N ASN A 92 -1.24 -3.47 -1.13
CA ASN A 92 -1.27 -3.51 0.33
C ASN A 92 -0.77 -2.16 0.86
N ASN A 93 -1.67 -1.19 0.98
CA ASN A 93 -1.36 0.16 1.44
C ASN A 93 -1.88 0.43 2.85
N ALA A 94 -2.94 -0.24 3.31
CA ALA A 94 -3.45 -0.06 4.66
C ALA A 94 -2.35 -0.23 5.70
N GLY A 95 -2.24 0.74 6.62
CA GLY A 95 -1.22 0.76 7.66
C GLY A 95 -1.19 2.08 8.40
N GLY A 96 -0.48 2.12 9.51
CA GLY A 96 -0.38 3.32 10.33
C GLY A 96 0.60 3.19 11.47
N MET A 97 0.97 4.33 12.06
CA MET A 97 1.83 4.40 13.24
C MET A 97 1.12 3.84 14.49
N VAL A 98 -0.22 3.85 14.52
CA VAL A 98 -1.07 3.55 15.68
C VAL A 98 -0.73 4.50 16.84
N LYS A 99 0.37 4.23 17.56
CA LYS A 99 0.83 5.03 18.69
C LYS A 99 2.36 5.04 18.75
N ARG A 100 2.95 6.16 19.21
CA ARG A 100 4.37 6.26 19.54
C ARG A 100 4.55 5.96 21.02
N VAL A 101 5.27 4.88 21.35
CA VAL A 101 5.44 4.41 22.72
C VAL A 101 6.90 4.04 22.97
N PRO A 102 7.52 4.55 24.06
CA PRO A 102 8.85 4.08 24.51
C PRO A 102 8.82 2.56 24.72
N VAL A 103 9.93 1.87 24.43
CA VAL A 103 9.99 0.40 24.55
C VAL A 103 9.66 -0.10 25.97
N VAL A 104 10.01 0.67 26.99
CA VAL A 104 9.75 0.32 28.40
C VAL A 104 8.28 0.44 28.81
N GLU A 105 7.47 1.15 28.01
CA GLU A 105 6.03 1.37 28.22
C GLU A 105 5.18 0.61 27.20
N MET A 106 5.82 -0.10 26.25
CA MET A 106 5.13 -0.84 25.20
C MET A 106 4.45 -2.08 25.80
N ASP A 107 3.13 -2.11 25.78
CA ASP A 107 2.36 -3.29 26.15
C ASP A 107 2.13 -4.22 24.94
N ASP A 108 1.80 -5.49 25.24
CA ASP A 108 1.57 -6.51 24.22
C ASP A 108 0.39 -6.16 23.31
N ALA A 109 -0.64 -5.50 23.84
CA ALA A 109 -1.82 -5.11 23.06
C ALA A 109 -1.47 -4.07 21.99
N THR A 110 -0.69 -3.05 22.35
CA THR A 110 -0.20 -2.03 21.41
C THR A 110 0.75 -2.64 20.39
N TRP A 111 1.66 -3.53 20.82
CA TRP A 111 2.52 -4.30 19.91
C TRP A 111 1.68 -5.07 18.89
N ASP A 112 0.73 -5.85 19.36
CA ASP A 112 -0.14 -6.67 18.50
C ASP A 112 -0.97 -5.83 17.54
N GLU A 113 -1.48 -4.67 17.97
CA GLU A 113 -2.23 -3.76 17.11
C GLU A 113 -1.37 -3.24 15.97
N VAL A 114 -0.14 -2.78 16.24
CA VAL A 114 0.80 -2.30 15.22
C VAL A 114 1.16 -3.41 14.23
N MET A 115 1.50 -4.60 14.74
CA MET A 115 1.87 -5.75 13.91
C MET A 115 0.69 -6.28 13.09
N ASN A 116 -0.51 -6.33 13.68
CA ASN A 116 -1.72 -6.77 13.00
C ASN A 116 -2.12 -5.81 11.86
N LEU A 117 -2.06 -4.49 12.12
CA LEU A 117 -2.42 -3.49 11.13
C LEU A 117 -1.42 -3.42 9.98
N ASN A 118 -0.11 -3.44 10.26
CA ASN A 118 0.91 -3.18 9.24
C ASN A 118 1.42 -4.45 8.53
N LEU A 119 1.69 -5.54 9.26
CA LEU A 119 2.32 -6.73 8.70
C LEU A 119 1.34 -7.88 8.46
N ARG A 120 0.54 -8.23 9.48
CA ARG A 120 -0.40 -9.35 9.36
C ARG A 120 -1.48 -9.10 8.31
N SER A 121 -1.94 -7.85 8.17
CA SER A 121 -2.89 -7.45 7.13
C SER A 121 -2.35 -7.70 5.72
N VAL A 122 -1.08 -7.39 5.46
CA VAL A 122 -0.41 -7.66 4.17
C VAL A 122 -0.40 -9.15 3.87
N PHE A 123 -0.10 -9.98 4.88
CA PHE A 123 -0.17 -11.43 4.76
C PHE A 123 -1.60 -11.91 4.46
N TYR A 124 -2.61 -11.43 5.19
CA TYR A 124 -4.00 -11.83 4.98
C TYR A 124 -4.52 -11.49 3.58
N CYS A 125 -4.27 -10.25 3.12
CA CYS A 125 -4.69 -9.83 1.78
C CYS A 125 -3.97 -10.62 0.69
N SER A 126 -2.65 -10.81 0.81
CA SER A 126 -1.87 -11.60 -0.14
C SER A 126 -2.36 -13.04 -0.19
N ARG A 127 -2.53 -13.70 0.96
CA ARG A 127 -3.03 -15.08 1.05
C ARG A 127 -4.41 -15.25 0.41
N ALA A 128 -5.29 -14.27 0.55
CA ALA A 128 -6.64 -14.35 -0.01
C ALA A 128 -6.66 -14.13 -1.53
N VAL A 129 -5.77 -13.28 -2.06
CA VAL A 129 -5.75 -12.92 -3.50
C VAL A 129 -4.91 -13.90 -4.33
N VAL A 130 -3.81 -14.42 -3.80
CA VAL A 130 -2.84 -15.28 -4.52
C VAL A 130 -3.47 -16.46 -5.24
N PRO A 131 -4.43 -17.24 -4.69
CA PRO A 131 -5.07 -18.35 -5.41
C PRO A 131 -5.73 -17.91 -6.72
N HIS A 132 -6.33 -16.71 -6.75
CA HIS A 132 -6.96 -16.16 -7.95
C HIS A 132 -5.92 -15.74 -9.01
N MET A 133 -4.75 -15.26 -8.59
CA MET A 133 -3.64 -14.89 -9.47
C MET A 133 -2.95 -16.14 -10.04
N ILE A 134 -2.67 -17.15 -9.22
CA ILE A 134 -2.06 -18.43 -9.64
C ILE A 134 -2.89 -19.09 -10.73
N GLY A 135 -4.22 -19.17 -10.57
CA GLY A 135 -5.13 -19.78 -11.54
C GLY A 135 -5.09 -19.11 -12.90
N ARG A 136 -4.65 -17.86 -12.99
CA ARG A 136 -4.54 -17.08 -14.23
C ARG A 136 -3.11 -16.86 -14.71
N LYS A 137 -2.12 -17.32 -13.95
CA LYS A 137 -0.69 -17.13 -14.22
C LYS A 137 -0.31 -15.65 -14.42
N TYR A 138 -0.97 -14.77 -13.66
CA TYR A 138 -0.73 -13.32 -13.70
C TYR A 138 -1.06 -12.69 -12.35
N GLY A 139 -0.21 -11.81 -11.89
CA GLY A 139 -0.46 -10.99 -10.72
C GLY A 139 0.62 -9.93 -10.49
N ARG A 140 0.21 -8.83 -9.87
CA ARG A 140 1.08 -7.76 -9.40
C ARG A 140 0.73 -7.45 -7.95
N ILE A 141 1.64 -7.69 -7.03
CA ILE A 141 1.47 -7.38 -5.61
C ILE A 141 2.45 -6.28 -5.24
N ILE A 142 1.94 -5.15 -4.77
CA ILE A 142 2.72 -4.01 -4.34
C ILE A 142 2.45 -3.73 -2.87
N ASN A 143 3.47 -3.84 -2.05
CA ASN A 143 3.39 -3.62 -0.60
C ASN A 143 3.93 -2.23 -0.25
N VAL A 144 3.17 -1.43 0.50
CA VAL A 144 3.64 -0.13 0.97
C VAL A 144 4.36 -0.29 2.30
N SER A 145 5.68 -0.28 2.23
CA SER A 145 6.61 -0.28 3.36
C SER A 145 6.84 1.15 3.88
N SER A 146 8.04 1.49 4.24
CA SER A 146 8.46 2.83 4.68
C SER A 146 9.99 2.92 4.73
N VAL A 147 10.54 4.12 4.60
CA VAL A 147 11.92 4.41 4.96
C VAL A 147 12.24 4.02 6.42
N ALA A 148 11.25 4.05 7.30
CA ALA A 148 11.36 3.60 8.69
C ALA A 148 11.86 2.15 8.82
N ALA A 149 11.57 1.29 7.85
CA ALA A 149 12.06 -0.10 7.80
C ALA A 149 13.60 -0.21 7.75
N PHE A 150 14.28 0.84 7.34
CA PHE A 150 15.73 0.89 7.17
C PHE A 150 16.42 1.77 8.22
N MET A 151 15.71 2.81 8.69
CA MET A 151 16.26 3.82 9.59
C MET A 151 15.79 3.62 11.06
N GLY A 152 14.96 2.61 11.33
CA GLY A 152 14.39 2.39 12.68
C GLY A 152 13.20 3.30 13.00
N GLY A 153 12.79 4.19 12.08
CA GLY A 153 11.76 5.19 12.30
C GLY A 153 12.24 6.38 13.14
N GLY A 154 11.30 7.22 13.58
CA GLY A 154 11.59 8.29 14.52
C GLY A 154 11.51 7.79 15.97
N ARG A 155 11.67 8.71 16.93
CA ARG A 155 11.58 8.41 18.37
C ARG A 155 10.28 7.64 18.69
N ASN A 156 10.40 6.58 19.48
CA ASN A 156 9.29 5.74 19.95
C ASN A 156 8.50 5.02 18.83
N ALA A 157 9.13 4.76 17.68
CA ALA A 157 8.51 4.11 16.51
C ALA A 157 9.10 2.73 16.19
N ALA A 158 9.83 2.11 17.11
CA ALA A 158 10.57 0.85 16.87
C ALA A 158 9.67 -0.29 16.35
N VAL A 159 8.48 -0.48 16.94
CA VAL A 159 7.56 -1.56 16.54
C VAL A 159 6.98 -1.29 15.14
N TYR A 160 6.65 -0.03 14.83
CA TYR A 160 6.26 0.34 13.47
C TYR A 160 7.37 0.05 12.46
N ALA A 161 8.61 0.45 12.76
CA ALA A 161 9.76 0.17 11.90
C ALA A 161 9.97 -1.33 11.71
N ALA A 162 9.87 -2.12 12.77
CA ALA A 162 9.95 -3.58 12.72
C ALA A 162 8.85 -4.18 11.84
N SER A 163 7.59 -3.69 11.95
CA SER A 163 6.49 -4.14 11.11
C SER A 163 6.73 -3.84 9.63
N LYS A 164 7.28 -2.66 9.30
CA LYS A 164 7.61 -2.25 7.93
C LYS A 164 8.83 -3.01 7.38
N ALA A 165 9.81 -3.32 8.21
CA ALA A 165 10.93 -4.20 7.84
C ALA A 165 10.44 -5.63 7.57
N GLY A 166 9.48 -6.12 8.36
CA GLY A 166 8.82 -7.40 8.13
C GLY A 166 8.11 -7.49 6.76
N ILE A 167 7.50 -6.38 6.30
CA ILE A 167 6.91 -6.30 4.94
C ILE A 167 7.99 -6.54 3.88
N ASN A 168 9.19 -5.97 4.03
CA ASN A 168 10.26 -6.16 3.05
C ASN A 168 10.74 -7.63 3.00
N GLY A 169 10.82 -8.28 4.16
CA GLY A 169 11.12 -9.72 4.25
C GLY A 169 10.03 -10.57 3.58
N LEU A 170 8.76 -10.30 3.91
CA LEU A 170 7.60 -10.98 3.32
C LEU A 170 7.55 -10.79 1.79
N THR A 171 7.83 -9.57 1.30
CA THR A 171 7.90 -9.26 -0.14
C THR A 171 8.90 -10.16 -0.86
N LYS A 172 10.12 -10.31 -0.31
CA LYS A 172 11.17 -11.15 -0.90
C LYS A 172 10.80 -12.63 -0.88
N GLY A 173 10.19 -13.11 0.20
CA GLY A 173 9.70 -14.49 0.31
C GLY A 173 8.62 -14.81 -0.72
N LEU A 174 7.57 -13.98 -0.77
CA LEU A 174 6.47 -14.14 -1.73
C LEU A 174 6.94 -13.98 -3.18
N ALA A 175 7.90 -13.10 -3.46
CA ALA A 175 8.46 -12.96 -4.81
C ALA A 175 9.08 -14.25 -5.31
N LYS A 176 9.88 -14.94 -4.48
CA LYS A 176 10.49 -16.23 -4.83
C LYS A 176 9.44 -17.32 -5.04
N GLU A 177 8.45 -17.38 -4.16
CA GLU A 177 7.38 -18.38 -4.20
C GLU A 177 6.48 -18.22 -5.43
N LEU A 178 6.15 -16.97 -5.79
CA LEU A 178 5.11 -16.68 -6.76
C LEU A 178 5.62 -16.39 -8.18
N ALA A 179 6.91 -16.13 -8.36
CA ALA A 179 7.51 -15.87 -9.68
C ALA A 179 7.25 -17.01 -10.70
N PRO A 180 7.30 -18.31 -10.36
CA PRO A 180 6.96 -19.39 -11.30
C PRO A 180 5.52 -19.35 -11.81
N HIS A 181 4.64 -18.59 -11.12
CA HIS A 181 3.24 -18.41 -11.50
C HIS A 181 2.98 -17.13 -12.29
N GLY A 182 4.02 -16.41 -12.74
CA GLY A 182 3.89 -15.14 -13.46
C GLY A 182 3.45 -13.96 -12.59
N ILE A 183 3.64 -14.07 -11.28
CA ILE A 183 3.26 -13.05 -10.30
C ILE A 183 4.51 -12.32 -9.80
N THR A 184 4.52 -10.99 -9.88
CA THR A 184 5.58 -10.17 -9.26
C THR A 184 5.12 -9.63 -7.92
N VAL A 185 6.04 -9.56 -6.97
CA VAL A 185 5.79 -8.99 -5.63
C VAL A 185 6.90 -8.00 -5.33
N ASN A 186 6.55 -6.73 -5.16
CA ASN A 186 7.50 -5.65 -4.88
C ASN A 186 7.03 -4.81 -3.69
N SER A 187 7.94 -4.05 -3.12
CA SER A 187 7.65 -3.11 -2.04
C SER A 187 8.05 -1.71 -2.46
N VAL A 188 7.26 -0.73 -2.07
CA VAL A 188 7.60 0.70 -2.16
C VAL A 188 7.86 1.20 -0.75
N ALA A 189 8.97 1.92 -0.56
CA ALA A 189 9.38 2.49 0.71
C ALA A 189 9.34 4.03 0.65
N PRO A 190 8.19 4.65 0.96
CA PRO A 190 8.08 6.11 1.02
C PRO A 190 8.90 6.69 2.17
N GLY A 191 9.43 7.91 1.96
CA GLY A 191 9.93 8.78 3.00
C GLY A 191 8.80 9.55 3.70
N VAL A 192 9.05 10.83 4.02
CA VAL A 192 8.02 11.73 4.53
C VAL A 192 7.16 12.22 3.38
N ILE A 193 5.89 11.84 3.40
CA ILE A 193 4.91 12.15 2.34
C ILE A 193 3.79 13.01 2.93
N ASP A 194 3.41 14.07 2.24
CA ASP A 194 2.28 14.92 2.61
C ASP A 194 0.96 14.15 2.50
N THR A 195 0.50 13.67 3.65
CA THR A 195 -0.70 12.86 3.79
C THR A 195 -1.29 13.00 5.20
N PRO A 196 -2.57 12.66 5.42
CA PRO A 196 -3.16 12.66 6.76
C PRO A 196 -2.43 11.80 7.80
N PHE A 197 -1.59 10.86 7.38
CA PHE A 197 -0.73 10.08 8.27
C PHE A 197 0.21 10.98 9.08
N HIS A 198 0.82 11.98 8.46
CA HIS A 198 1.72 12.94 9.12
C HIS A 198 0.98 14.13 9.74
N ALA A 199 -0.17 14.53 9.19
CA ALA A 199 -0.99 15.59 9.78
C ALA A 199 -1.55 15.22 11.16
N ARG A 200 -1.62 13.93 11.48
CA ARG A 200 -1.93 13.42 12.83
C ARG A 200 -0.70 13.36 13.75
N ALA A 201 0.50 13.67 13.24
CA ALA A 201 1.68 13.82 14.07
C ALA A 201 1.58 15.11 14.90
N GLU A 202 2.03 15.07 16.14
CA GLU A 202 1.83 16.10 17.20
C GLU A 202 2.27 17.52 16.85
N THR A 203 2.98 17.75 15.74
CA THR A 203 3.62 19.03 15.41
C THR A 203 2.95 19.84 14.31
N GLY A 204 2.05 19.26 13.52
CA GLY A 204 1.34 19.96 12.42
C GLY A 204 2.25 20.55 11.30
N SER A 205 3.58 20.42 11.40
CA SER A 205 4.55 20.92 10.44
C SER A 205 5.52 19.83 10.01
N TYR A 206 5.93 19.90 8.74
CA TYR A 206 6.96 19.03 8.17
C TYR A 206 8.39 19.54 8.39
N ASP A 207 8.57 20.76 8.91
CA ASP A 207 9.87 21.44 9.01
C ASP A 207 10.92 20.61 9.77
N GLN A 208 10.49 19.86 10.80
CA GLN A 208 11.38 18.98 11.56
C GLN A 208 12.00 17.85 10.74
N PHE A 209 11.40 17.49 9.59
CA PHE A 209 11.87 16.40 8.72
C PHE A 209 12.79 16.92 7.61
N LEU A 210 12.63 18.19 7.17
CA LEU A 210 13.35 18.76 6.02
C LEU A 210 14.86 18.62 6.11
N PRO A 211 15.52 18.85 7.27
CA PRO A 211 16.96 18.68 7.38
C PRO A 211 17.47 17.26 7.08
N SER A 212 16.60 16.26 7.19
CA SER A 212 16.94 14.84 6.89
C SER A 212 16.68 14.45 5.43
N ILE A 213 16.09 15.33 4.62
CA ILE A 213 15.69 15.04 3.25
C ILE A 213 16.57 15.85 2.27
N PRO A 214 17.51 15.22 1.54
CA PRO A 214 18.39 15.94 0.59
C PRO A 214 17.67 16.80 -0.44
N MET A 215 16.48 16.39 -0.92
CA MET A 215 15.66 17.20 -1.83
C MET A 215 15.00 18.41 -1.16
N ASN A 216 15.18 18.59 0.16
CA ASN A 216 14.66 19.70 0.98
C ASN A 216 13.16 19.98 0.82
N ARG A 217 12.38 18.94 0.60
CA ARG A 217 10.91 18.96 0.59
C ARG A 217 10.35 17.60 0.95
N VAL A 218 9.12 17.56 1.43
CA VAL A 218 8.34 16.32 1.54
C VAL A 218 7.90 15.86 0.15
N GLY A 219 7.66 14.56 0.01
CA GLY A 219 7.07 14.00 -1.19
C GLY A 219 5.54 14.14 -1.19
N THR A 220 4.92 13.97 -2.35
CA THR A 220 3.47 13.91 -2.51
C THR A 220 2.98 12.47 -2.59
N ALA A 221 1.71 12.25 -2.26
CA ALA A 221 1.06 10.94 -2.43
C ALA A 221 1.10 10.49 -3.90
N ASP A 222 1.03 11.44 -4.83
CA ASP A 222 1.04 11.19 -6.27
C ASP A 222 2.41 10.72 -6.80
N GLU A 223 3.52 11.19 -6.21
CA GLU A 223 4.86 10.69 -6.54
C GLU A 223 5.01 9.21 -6.15
N VAL A 224 4.43 8.80 -5.02
CA VAL A 224 4.41 7.39 -4.60
C VAL A 224 3.47 6.57 -5.47
N ALA A 225 2.26 7.08 -5.76
CA ALA A 225 1.27 6.45 -6.62
C ALA A 225 1.80 6.19 -8.03
N SER A 226 2.66 7.08 -8.55
CA SER A 226 3.31 6.93 -9.86
C SER A 226 4.19 5.68 -9.92
N LEU A 227 4.99 5.44 -8.89
CA LEU A 227 5.83 4.23 -8.82
C LEU A 227 4.97 2.97 -8.61
N ILE A 228 3.92 3.06 -7.77
CA ILE A 228 2.98 1.93 -7.57
C ILE A 228 2.32 1.56 -8.91
N ALA A 229 1.83 2.53 -9.68
CA ALA A 229 1.25 2.30 -10.99
C ALA A 229 2.24 1.67 -11.98
N TYR A 230 3.51 2.14 -12.00
CA TYR A 230 4.55 1.52 -12.81
C TYR A 230 4.78 0.06 -12.43
N LEU A 231 4.91 -0.25 -11.13
CA LEU A 231 5.10 -1.62 -10.64
C LEU A 231 3.87 -2.53 -10.86
N ALA A 232 2.70 -1.97 -11.02
CA ALA A 232 1.47 -2.68 -11.34
C ALA A 232 1.30 -2.95 -12.83
N SER A 233 2.05 -2.28 -13.70
CA SER A 233 1.98 -2.40 -15.16
C SER A 233 2.79 -3.57 -15.69
N ASP A 234 2.63 -3.86 -16.98
CA ASP A 234 3.41 -4.88 -17.67
C ASP A 234 4.84 -4.41 -17.98
N ASP A 235 5.11 -3.08 -17.93
CA ASP A 235 6.44 -2.51 -18.15
C ASP A 235 7.45 -2.89 -17.04
N SER A 236 6.94 -3.32 -15.87
CA SER A 236 7.74 -3.80 -14.74
C SER A 236 7.79 -5.33 -14.61
N SER A 237 7.43 -6.07 -15.65
CA SER A 237 7.25 -7.54 -15.61
C SER A 237 8.48 -8.34 -15.18
N TYR A 238 9.67 -7.76 -15.26
CA TYR A 238 10.93 -8.39 -14.81
C TYR A 238 11.43 -7.88 -13.46
N ILE A 239 10.62 -7.05 -12.76
CA ILE A 239 10.94 -6.53 -11.42
C ILE A 239 10.14 -7.32 -10.40
N THR A 240 10.83 -8.10 -9.55
CA THR A 240 10.21 -8.82 -8.43
C THR A 240 11.17 -8.96 -7.26
N GLY A 241 10.64 -8.96 -6.03
CA GLY A 241 11.43 -9.03 -4.80
C GLY A 241 12.16 -7.74 -4.43
N SER A 242 11.93 -6.67 -5.16
CA SER A 242 12.61 -5.38 -4.97
C SER A 242 11.90 -4.52 -3.92
N VAL A 243 12.69 -3.69 -3.23
CA VAL A 243 12.19 -2.60 -2.39
C VAL A 243 12.67 -1.29 -3.01
N LEU A 244 11.73 -0.50 -3.52
CA LEU A 244 12.03 0.74 -4.23
C LEU A 244 11.72 1.95 -3.34
N HIS A 245 12.67 2.88 -3.28
CA HIS A 245 12.56 4.06 -2.43
C HIS A 245 11.92 5.24 -3.16
N VAL A 246 10.99 5.96 -2.48
CA VAL A 246 10.43 7.25 -2.89
C VAL A 246 10.54 8.17 -1.69
N ASN A 247 11.73 8.72 -1.43
CA ASN A 247 12.06 9.33 -0.15
C ASN A 247 12.89 10.62 -0.24
N GLY A 248 13.06 11.20 -1.43
CA GLY A 248 13.83 12.44 -1.60
C GLY A 248 15.31 12.34 -1.21
N GLY A 249 15.88 11.13 -1.16
CA GLY A 249 17.25 10.87 -0.71
C GLY A 249 17.39 10.69 0.80
N GLN A 250 16.31 10.67 1.57
CA GLN A 250 16.33 10.52 3.02
C GLN A 250 17.03 9.22 3.48
N TYR A 251 16.98 8.18 2.66
CA TYR A 251 17.74 6.95 2.81
C TYR A 251 18.33 6.56 1.45
N LEU A 252 19.64 6.27 1.44
CA LEU A 252 20.42 5.85 0.28
C LEU A 252 20.98 4.45 0.56
N GLY A 253 20.35 3.41 0.03
CA GLY A 253 20.79 2.04 0.25
C GLY A 253 20.27 1.08 -0.79
#